data_42f3af03b3fa5c08f0f610851dfb5154
#
_entry.id   42f3af03b3fa5c08f0f610851dfb5154
#
_cell.length_a   1.000
_cell.length_b   1.000
_cell.length_c   1.000
_cell.angle_alpha   90.00
_cell.angle_beta   90.00
_cell.angle_gamma   90.00
#
_symmetry.space_group_name_H-M   'P 1'
#
loop_
_entity.id
_entity.type
_entity.pdbx_description
1 polymer ?
#
loop_
_entity_poly.entity_id
_entity_poly.type
_entity_poly.pdbx_seq_one_letter_code
_entity_poly.pdbx_strand_id
1 'polypeptide(L)'
;AIIRNPNSTRPCQHVIDVLNAYIILASQLRLNKKLHGESFNFGPSISKNLRVIDILKISKKIWPEIRWSVKKEKKFFENNLLQLNSNKAKKILKWKCLLTSEETVALTIEWYRKYFFKKNIMSLSKQQIKYFENK
;
A
#
# COMPACT_ATOMS: atom_id res chain seq x y z
N ALA A 1 -15.35 -0.64 -13.16
CA ALA A 1 -15.68 -0.38 -11.76
C ALA A 1 -16.54 0.87 -11.63
N ILE A 2 -17.39 0.95 -10.59
CA ILE A 2 -18.18 2.15 -10.27
C ILE A 2 -17.52 2.83 -9.08
N ILE A 3 -17.17 4.10 -9.22
CA ILE A 3 -16.49 4.90 -8.20
C ILE A 3 -17.45 5.94 -7.66
N ARG A 4 -17.64 5.97 -6.34
CA ARG A 4 -18.56 6.90 -5.67
C ARG A 4 -17.86 8.22 -5.31
N ASN A 5 -16.66 8.14 -4.75
CA ASN A 5 -15.92 9.31 -4.31
C ASN A 5 -14.47 9.33 -4.88
N PRO A 6 -14.28 9.87 -6.10
CA PRO A 6 -12.98 9.87 -6.76
C PRO A 6 -11.93 10.75 -6.07
N ASN A 7 -12.36 11.74 -5.28
CA ASN A 7 -11.47 12.67 -4.60
C ASN A 7 -11.05 12.23 -3.18
N SER A 8 -11.65 11.18 -2.63
CA SER A 8 -11.22 10.62 -1.35
C SER A 8 -9.79 10.14 -1.41
N THR A 9 -9.02 10.42 -0.38
CA THR A 9 -7.65 9.90 -0.23
C THR A 9 -7.65 8.58 0.52
N ARG A 10 -6.73 7.69 0.16
CA ARG A 10 -6.55 6.40 0.83
C ARG A 10 -5.06 6.15 1.06
N PRO A 11 -4.68 5.67 2.24
CA PRO A 11 -3.30 5.27 2.53
C PRO A 11 -2.99 3.97 1.78
N CYS A 12 -2.35 4.08 0.62
CA CYS A 12 -1.92 2.91 -0.15
C CYS A 12 -0.56 2.44 0.33
N GLN A 13 -0.46 1.17 0.71
CA GLN A 13 0.78 0.54 1.11
C GLN A 13 0.92 -0.82 0.43
N HIS A 14 2.11 -1.12 -0.08
CA HIS A 14 2.39 -2.41 -0.68
C HIS A 14 2.54 -3.49 0.40
N VAL A 15 2.08 -4.69 0.09
CA VAL A 15 2.15 -5.82 1.03
C VAL A 15 3.58 -6.11 1.51
N ILE A 16 4.58 -5.93 0.66
CA ILE A 16 6.01 -6.16 1.02
C ILE A 16 6.44 -5.21 2.14
N ASP A 17 6.03 -3.93 2.12
CA ASP A 17 6.33 -2.97 3.20
C ASP A 17 5.73 -3.42 4.54
N VAL A 18 4.52 -3.97 4.52
CA VAL A 18 3.84 -4.48 5.73
C VAL A 18 4.53 -5.75 6.23
N LEU A 19 4.86 -6.67 5.34
CA LEU A 19 5.58 -7.91 5.70
C LEU A 19 6.96 -7.61 6.27
N ASN A 20 7.69 -6.66 5.69
CA ASN A 20 8.96 -6.18 6.24
C ASN A 20 8.79 -5.61 7.66
N ALA A 21 7.70 -4.82 7.88
CA ALA A 21 7.38 -4.32 9.22
C ALA A 21 7.17 -5.44 10.24
N TYR A 22 6.48 -6.51 9.85
CA TYR A 22 6.24 -7.66 10.72
C TYR A 22 7.52 -8.44 11.02
N ILE A 23 8.42 -8.60 10.04
CA ILE A 23 9.73 -9.24 10.25
C ILE A 23 10.57 -8.42 11.23
N ILE A 24 10.64 -7.10 11.05
CA ILE A 24 11.33 -6.20 11.97
C ILE A 24 10.72 -6.28 13.38
N LEU A 25 9.40 -6.21 13.50
CA LEU A 25 8.71 -6.31 14.79
C LEU A 25 9.01 -7.64 15.48
N ALA A 26 8.91 -8.77 14.77
CA ALA A 26 9.19 -10.09 15.30
C ALA A 26 10.64 -10.20 15.82
N SER A 27 11.61 -9.67 15.07
CA SER A 27 13.01 -9.60 15.48
C SER A 27 13.18 -8.77 16.76
N GLN A 28 12.54 -7.61 16.86
CA GLN A 28 12.62 -6.72 18.01
C GLN A 28 11.94 -7.31 19.26
N LEU A 29 10.80 -7.98 19.10
CA LEU A 29 10.10 -8.66 20.20
C LEU A 29 10.97 -9.74 20.84
N ARG A 30 11.80 -10.44 20.06
CA ARG A 30 12.75 -11.43 20.58
C ARG A 30 13.83 -10.80 21.46
N LEU A 31 14.27 -9.58 21.12
CA LEU A 31 15.38 -8.90 21.78
C LEU A 31 14.95 -7.97 22.92
N ASN A 32 13.71 -7.48 22.90
CA ASN A 32 13.25 -6.44 23.82
C ASN A 32 11.88 -6.77 24.42
N LYS A 33 11.87 -7.32 25.63
CA LYS A 33 10.66 -7.67 26.38
C LYS A 33 9.73 -6.48 26.65
N LYS A 34 10.25 -5.23 26.63
CA LYS A 34 9.43 -4.01 26.84
C LYS A 34 8.45 -3.76 25.72
N LEU A 35 8.63 -4.44 24.58
CA LEU A 35 7.72 -4.34 23.44
C LEU A 35 6.55 -5.32 23.50
N HIS A 36 6.57 -6.27 24.46
CA HIS A 36 5.50 -7.24 24.61
C HIS A 36 4.21 -6.56 25.03
N GLY A 37 3.13 -6.80 24.29
CA GLY A 37 1.83 -6.15 24.50
C GLY A 37 1.69 -4.76 23.85
N GLU A 38 2.76 -4.22 23.26
CA GLU A 38 2.71 -2.94 22.56
C GLU A 38 2.06 -3.05 21.18
N SER A 39 1.20 -2.09 20.85
CA SER A 39 0.57 -1.99 19.53
C SER A 39 1.33 -1.04 18.61
N PHE A 40 1.42 -1.38 17.33
CA PHE A 40 2.06 -0.56 16.30
C PHE A 40 1.17 -0.41 15.08
N ASN A 41 1.14 0.79 14.51
CA ASN A 41 0.55 1.05 13.20
C ASN A 41 1.66 1.12 12.15
N PHE A 42 1.45 0.44 11.03
CA PHE A 42 2.32 0.51 9.87
C PHE A 42 1.55 1.09 8.69
N GLY A 43 1.98 2.22 8.19
CA GLY A 43 1.32 2.92 7.10
C GLY A 43 2.26 3.87 6.37
N PRO A 44 1.88 4.33 5.16
CA PRO A 44 2.67 5.26 4.38
C PRO A 44 2.76 6.61 5.07
N SER A 45 3.68 7.46 4.60
CA SER A 45 3.74 8.85 5.06
C SER A 45 2.47 9.59 4.67
N ILE A 46 1.92 10.38 5.60
CA ILE A 46 0.66 11.15 5.44
C ILE A 46 0.70 12.06 4.21
N SER A 47 1.86 12.65 3.90
CA SER A 47 2.05 13.55 2.76
C SER A 47 1.99 12.89 1.39
N LYS A 48 1.87 11.56 1.32
CA LYS A 48 1.94 10.77 0.08
C LYS A 48 0.65 10.02 -0.27
N ASN A 49 -0.47 10.36 0.37
CA ASN A 49 -1.75 9.72 0.06
C ASN A 49 -2.26 10.14 -1.32
N LEU A 50 -2.58 9.15 -2.15
CA LEU A 50 -3.20 9.36 -3.45
C LEU A 50 -4.72 9.43 -3.33
N ARG A 51 -5.35 10.26 -4.16
CA ARG A 51 -6.80 10.21 -4.37
C ARG A 51 -7.17 8.95 -5.16
N VAL A 52 -8.37 8.46 -4.97
CA VAL A 52 -8.89 7.29 -5.72
C VAL A 52 -8.72 7.50 -7.24
N ILE A 53 -9.00 8.70 -7.73
CA ILE A 53 -8.85 8.99 -9.18
C ILE A 53 -7.39 8.92 -9.65
N ASP A 54 -6.43 9.29 -8.81
CA ASP A 54 -5.01 9.25 -9.17
C ASP A 54 -4.53 7.79 -9.21
N ILE A 55 -4.99 6.94 -8.27
CA ILE A 55 -4.75 5.49 -8.29
C ILE A 55 -5.27 4.87 -9.58
N LEU A 56 -6.50 5.21 -9.99
CA LEU A 56 -7.09 4.70 -11.23
C LEU A 56 -6.33 5.14 -12.48
N LYS A 57 -5.85 6.38 -12.52
CA LYS A 57 -5.04 6.89 -13.63
C LYS A 57 -3.71 6.15 -13.75
N ILE A 58 -3.02 5.91 -12.62
CA ILE A 58 -1.77 5.13 -12.59
C ILE A 58 -2.07 3.70 -13.04
N SER A 59 -3.11 3.08 -12.49
CA SER A 59 -3.53 1.72 -12.84
C SER A 59 -3.80 1.55 -14.33
N LYS A 60 -4.48 2.52 -14.95
CA LYS A 60 -4.80 2.49 -16.39
C LYS A 60 -3.57 2.62 -17.28
N LYS A 61 -2.52 3.33 -16.83
CA LYS A 61 -1.25 3.40 -17.59
C LYS A 61 -0.58 2.03 -17.68
N ILE A 62 -0.73 1.20 -16.64
CA ILE A 62 -0.11 -0.12 -16.55
C ILE A 62 -1.00 -1.19 -17.17
N TRP A 63 -2.32 -1.06 -16.98
CA TRP A 63 -3.33 -1.98 -17.50
C TRP A 63 -4.40 -1.20 -18.26
N PRO A 64 -4.21 -0.94 -19.58
CA PRO A 64 -5.07 -0.07 -20.38
C PRO A 64 -6.53 -0.47 -20.47
N GLU A 65 -6.84 -1.75 -20.25
CA GLU A 65 -8.20 -2.31 -20.27
C GLU A 65 -9.03 -1.91 -19.04
N ILE A 66 -8.44 -1.35 -18.00
CA ILE A 66 -9.17 -0.84 -16.82
C ILE A 66 -10.15 0.24 -17.25
N ARG A 67 -11.42 0.05 -16.87
CA ARG A 67 -12.52 0.98 -17.12
C ARG A 67 -13.23 1.30 -15.80
N TRP A 68 -13.62 2.56 -15.64
CA TRP A 68 -14.45 3.00 -14.52
C TRP A 68 -15.43 4.07 -14.94
N SER A 69 -16.50 4.21 -14.17
CA SER A 69 -17.46 5.31 -14.24
C SER A 69 -17.58 5.95 -12.85
N VAL A 70 -17.95 7.21 -12.80
CA VAL A 70 -18.19 7.92 -11.53
C VAL A 70 -19.69 8.05 -11.33
N LYS A 71 -20.22 7.50 -10.23
CA LYS A 71 -21.60 7.66 -9.82
C LYS A 71 -21.63 8.27 -8.42
N LYS A 72 -21.99 9.55 -8.33
CA LYS A 72 -22.14 10.21 -7.02
C LYS A 72 -23.42 9.69 -6.35
N GLU A 73 -23.27 9.06 -5.20
CA GLU A 73 -24.39 8.67 -4.34
C GLU A 73 -24.44 9.60 -3.12
N LYS A 74 -25.57 10.29 -2.93
CA LYS A 74 -25.77 11.23 -1.82
C LYS A 74 -25.98 10.56 -0.45
N LYS A 75 -26.19 9.25 -0.40
CA LYS A 75 -26.64 8.52 0.81
C LYS A 75 -25.54 8.08 1.78
N PHE A 76 -24.26 8.12 1.39
CA PHE A 76 -23.20 7.60 2.25
C PHE A 76 -22.19 8.70 2.57
N PHE A 77 -22.04 8.96 3.86
CA PHE A 77 -20.96 9.81 4.37
C PHE A 77 -19.66 8.97 4.39
N GLU A 78 -18.76 9.23 3.47
CA GLU A 78 -17.42 8.67 3.50
C GLU A 78 -16.44 9.73 4.00
N ASN A 79 -15.62 9.37 4.98
CA ASN A 79 -14.51 10.23 5.38
C ASN A 79 -13.58 10.47 4.18
N ASN A 80 -13.41 11.74 3.84
CA ASN A 80 -12.54 12.15 2.73
C ASN A 80 -11.07 11.86 3.00
N LEU A 81 -10.69 11.82 4.27
CA LEU A 81 -9.32 11.63 4.73
C LEU A 81 -9.26 10.46 5.72
N LEU A 82 -8.56 9.42 5.35
CA LEU A 82 -8.16 8.33 6.23
C LEU A 82 -6.63 8.34 6.34
N GLN A 83 -6.11 8.40 7.57
CA GLN A 83 -4.67 8.44 7.83
C GLN A 83 -4.30 7.50 8.96
N LEU A 84 -3.09 6.92 8.87
CA LEU A 84 -2.47 6.11 9.91
C LEU A 84 -1.23 6.84 10.44
N ASN A 85 -1.14 6.97 11.76
CA ASN A 85 0.05 7.51 12.41
C ASN A 85 1.03 6.38 12.72
N SER A 86 2.12 6.31 11.98
CA SER A 86 3.19 5.30 12.14
C SER A 86 4.40 5.81 12.93
N ASN A 87 4.29 6.97 13.60
CA ASN A 87 5.44 7.59 14.27
C ASN A 87 6.04 6.70 15.36
N LYS A 88 5.21 5.92 16.08
CA LYS A 88 5.69 4.94 17.08
C LYS A 88 6.57 3.87 16.43
N ALA A 89 6.13 3.28 15.33
CA ALA A 89 6.91 2.29 14.59
C ALA A 89 8.23 2.89 14.06
N LYS A 90 8.20 4.10 13.52
CA LYS A 90 9.40 4.81 13.06
C LYS A 90 10.39 5.06 14.19
N LYS A 91 9.91 5.54 15.34
CA LYS A 91 10.77 5.89 16.48
C LYS A 91 11.36 4.67 17.16
N ILE A 92 10.53 3.66 17.44
CA ILE A 92 10.90 2.51 18.28
C ILE A 92 11.53 1.40 17.44
N LEU A 93 10.90 1.02 16.32
CA LEU A 93 11.35 -0.09 15.47
C LEU A 93 12.31 0.36 14.35
N LYS A 94 12.54 1.68 14.20
CA LYS A 94 13.30 2.27 13.08
C LYS A 94 12.74 1.88 11.71
N TRP A 95 11.48 1.41 11.67
CA TRP A 95 10.80 1.06 10.43
C TRP A 95 10.33 2.30 9.67
N LYS A 96 10.41 2.24 8.36
CA LYS A 96 9.84 3.23 7.43
C LYS A 96 9.24 2.53 6.23
N CYS A 97 8.18 3.11 5.66
CA CYS A 97 7.66 2.67 4.37
C CYS A 97 8.67 3.07 3.28
N LEU A 98 9.17 2.11 2.51
CA LEU A 98 10.20 2.31 1.50
C LEU A 98 9.63 2.66 0.14
N LEU A 99 8.47 2.07 -0.22
CA LEU A 99 7.84 2.31 -1.51
C LEU A 99 7.02 3.61 -1.48
N THR A 100 7.07 4.36 -2.57
CA THR A 100 6.16 5.49 -2.81
C THR A 100 4.75 4.98 -3.10
N SER A 101 3.76 5.86 -3.02
CA SER A 101 2.37 5.50 -3.34
C SER A 101 2.22 5.09 -4.81
N GLU A 102 2.95 5.74 -5.70
CA GLU A 102 2.98 5.43 -7.13
C GLU A 102 3.60 4.05 -7.38
N GLU A 103 4.75 3.75 -6.76
CA GLU A 103 5.38 2.44 -6.86
C GLU A 103 4.48 1.34 -6.29
N THR A 104 3.82 1.61 -5.17
CA THR A 104 2.85 0.69 -4.55
C THR A 104 1.74 0.32 -5.53
N VAL A 105 1.11 1.31 -6.16
CA VAL A 105 0.05 1.07 -7.15
C VAL A 105 0.62 0.35 -8.37
N ALA A 106 1.78 0.78 -8.87
CA ALA A 106 2.38 0.20 -10.07
C ALA A 106 2.70 -1.30 -9.89
N LEU A 107 3.42 -1.65 -8.83
CA LEU A 107 3.79 -3.04 -8.55
C LEU A 107 2.55 -3.93 -8.32
N THR A 108 1.56 -3.41 -7.59
CA THR A 108 0.31 -4.13 -7.34
C THR A 108 -0.46 -4.41 -8.63
N ILE A 109 -0.65 -3.38 -9.48
CA ILE A 109 -1.41 -3.52 -10.73
C ILE A 109 -0.69 -4.42 -11.72
N GLU A 110 0.65 -4.31 -11.81
CA GLU A 110 1.44 -5.22 -12.64
C GLU A 110 1.26 -6.67 -12.22
N TRP A 111 1.28 -6.94 -10.89
CA TRP A 111 1.09 -8.28 -10.36
C TRP A 111 -0.29 -8.83 -10.72
N TYR A 112 -1.37 -8.06 -10.47
CA TYR A 112 -2.73 -8.48 -10.80
C TYR A 112 -2.95 -8.64 -12.31
N ARG A 113 -2.37 -7.78 -13.14
CA ARG A 113 -2.44 -7.93 -14.60
C ARG A 113 -1.80 -9.24 -15.05
N LYS A 114 -0.60 -9.56 -14.58
CA LYS A 114 0.07 -10.83 -14.91
C LYS A 114 -0.72 -12.04 -14.40
N TYR A 115 -1.27 -11.94 -13.19
CA TYR A 115 -2.14 -12.97 -12.63
C TYR A 115 -3.38 -13.21 -13.51
N PHE A 116 -4.07 -12.15 -13.90
CA PHE A 116 -5.26 -12.21 -14.75
C PHE A 116 -4.97 -12.89 -16.10
N PHE A 117 -3.85 -12.59 -16.71
CA PHE A 117 -3.41 -13.21 -17.97
C PHE A 117 -2.66 -14.54 -17.76
N LYS A 118 -2.78 -15.18 -16.61
CA LYS A 118 -2.18 -16.49 -16.27
C LYS A 118 -0.66 -16.56 -16.56
N LYS A 119 0.07 -15.45 -16.36
CA LYS A 119 1.53 -15.41 -16.51
C LYS A 119 2.22 -15.92 -15.26
N ASN A 120 3.52 -16.15 -15.33
CA ASN A 120 4.31 -16.62 -14.20
C ASN A 120 4.44 -15.52 -13.12
N ILE A 121 3.55 -15.55 -12.13
CA ILE A 121 3.52 -14.60 -11.01
C ILE A 121 4.62 -14.86 -9.98
N MET A 122 5.11 -16.11 -9.85
CA MET A 122 6.19 -16.45 -8.93
C MET A 122 7.48 -15.70 -9.30
N SER A 123 7.85 -15.71 -10.58
CA SER A 123 9.00 -14.96 -11.08
C SER A 123 8.86 -13.46 -10.82
N LEU A 124 7.67 -12.89 -11.10
CA LEU A 124 7.41 -11.49 -10.83
C LEU A 124 7.50 -11.15 -9.33
N SER A 125 6.91 -11.99 -8.47
CA SER A 125 6.97 -11.77 -7.01
C SER A 125 8.40 -11.74 -6.52
N LYS A 126 9.26 -12.67 -6.99
CA LYS A 126 10.70 -12.67 -6.66
C LYS A 126 11.40 -11.39 -7.15
N GLN A 127 11.07 -10.91 -8.35
CA GLN A 127 11.62 -9.66 -8.89
C GLN A 127 11.20 -8.45 -8.04
N GLN A 128 9.93 -8.39 -7.62
CA GLN A 128 9.42 -7.30 -6.77
C GLN A 128 10.05 -7.32 -5.37
N ILE A 129 10.28 -8.51 -4.79
CA ILE A 129 11.03 -8.65 -3.53
C ILE A 129 12.46 -8.12 -3.70
N LYS A 130 13.18 -8.56 -4.73
CA LYS A 130 14.54 -8.09 -5.02
C LYS A 130 14.61 -6.58 -5.25
N TYR A 131 13.61 -6.03 -5.96
CA TYR A 131 13.49 -4.57 -6.13
C TYR A 131 13.36 -3.85 -4.78
N PHE A 132 12.53 -4.40 -3.89
CA PHE A 132 12.31 -3.85 -2.54
C PHE A 132 13.59 -3.93 -1.68
N GLU A 133 14.35 -5.02 -1.73
CA GLU A 133 15.60 -5.22 -0.99
C GLU A 133 16.70 -4.22 -1.36
N ASN A 134 16.64 -3.65 -2.58
CA ASN A 134 17.59 -2.65 -3.07
C ASN A 134 17.19 -1.20 -2.76
N LYS A 135 16.13 -0.98 -1.93
CA LYS A 135 15.64 0.34 -1.49
C LYS A 135 16.26 0.77 -0.15
#